data_c958af61ae359b8d35fa9cf7d6f342c8
#
_entry.id   c958af61ae359b8d35fa9cf7d6f342c8
#
_cell.length_a   1.000
_cell.length_b   1.000
_cell.length_c   1.000
_cell.angle_alpha   90.00
_cell.angle_beta   90.00
_cell.angle_gamma   90.00
#
_symmetry.space_group_name_H-M   'P 1'
#
loop_
_entity.id
_entity.type
_entity.pdbx_description
1 polymer ?
#
loop_
_entity_poly.entity_id
_entity_poly.type
_entity_poly.pdbx_seq_one_letter_code
_entity_poly.pdbx_strand_id
1 'polypeptide(L)'
;MLPLYLLGEQIAIKRKELGLTKPTLAKKARVGLSTLDALENGRMGELGYSKITTILAALGLELKLQKASARRPTLEELMEEGRDDQSLDRRR
;
A
#
# COMPACT_ATOMS: atom_id res chain seq x y z
N MET A 1 11.43 3.01 -0.38
CA MET A 1 10.22 3.78 -0.08
C MET A 1 9.16 3.56 -1.14
N LEU A 2 7.92 3.40 -0.76
CA LEU A 2 6.82 3.20 -1.70
C LEU A 2 6.26 4.55 -2.15
N PRO A 3 6.40 4.91 -3.42
CA PRO A 3 5.80 6.16 -3.91
C PRO A 3 4.28 6.08 -3.87
N LEU A 4 3.65 7.22 -3.63
CA LEU A 4 2.20 7.28 -3.50
C LEU A 4 1.47 6.84 -4.78
N TYR A 5 2.05 7.10 -5.94
CA TYR A 5 1.41 6.68 -7.18
C TYR A 5 1.34 5.15 -7.33
N LEU A 6 2.31 4.43 -6.78
CA LEU A 6 2.27 2.97 -6.79
C LEU A 6 1.18 2.46 -5.85
N LEU A 7 1.03 3.12 -4.69
CA LEU A 7 -0.04 2.78 -3.78
C LEU A 7 -1.40 3.02 -4.43
N GLY A 8 -1.55 4.15 -5.14
CA GLY A 8 -2.78 4.45 -5.84
C GLY A 8 -3.11 3.40 -6.90
N GLU A 9 -2.09 2.91 -7.60
CA GLU A 9 -2.24 1.84 -8.59
C GLU A 9 -2.77 0.57 -7.94
N GLN A 10 -2.20 0.19 -6.80
CA GLN A 10 -2.64 -1.01 -6.08
C GLN A 10 -4.07 -0.85 -5.57
N ILE A 11 -4.41 0.34 -5.12
CA ILE A 11 -5.78 0.64 -4.69
C ILE A 11 -6.75 0.45 -5.85
N ALA A 12 -6.40 0.96 -7.04
CA ALA A 12 -7.26 0.83 -8.20
C ALA A 12 -7.45 -0.64 -8.60
N ILE A 13 -6.37 -1.40 -8.58
CA ILE A 13 -6.43 -2.83 -8.92
C ILE A 13 -7.36 -3.57 -7.95
N LYS A 14 -7.14 -3.36 -6.64
CA LYS A 14 -7.95 -4.04 -5.64
C LYS A 14 -9.41 -3.62 -5.71
N ARG A 15 -9.67 -2.33 -5.94
CA ARG A 15 -11.02 -1.82 -6.08
C ARG A 15 -11.76 -2.55 -7.22
N LYS A 16 -11.09 -2.68 -8.36
CA LYS A 16 -11.67 -3.35 -9.52
C LYS A 16 -11.89 -4.84 -9.26
N GLU A 17 -10.95 -5.48 -8.57
CA GLU A 17 -11.11 -6.88 -8.19
C GLU A 17 -12.35 -7.10 -7.35
N LEU A 18 -12.66 -6.15 -6.47
CA LEU A 18 -13.83 -6.24 -5.62
C LEU A 18 -15.12 -5.75 -6.29
N GLY A 19 -15.03 -5.31 -7.53
CA GLY A 19 -16.19 -4.83 -8.27
C GLY A 19 -16.74 -3.49 -7.80
N LEU A 20 -15.91 -2.69 -7.12
CA LEU A 20 -16.35 -1.40 -6.60
C LEU A 20 -16.10 -0.27 -7.58
N THR A 21 -17.03 0.68 -7.61
CA THR A 21 -16.83 1.91 -8.38
C THR A 21 -16.05 2.90 -7.53
N LYS A 22 -15.46 3.91 -8.17
CA LYS A 22 -14.78 4.97 -7.42
C LYS A 22 -15.71 5.68 -6.43
N PRO A 23 -16.91 6.10 -6.84
CA PRO A 23 -17.82 6.74 -5.89
C PRO A 23 -18.16 5.85 -4.69
N THR A 24 -18.35 4.56 -4.92
CA THR A 24 -18.67 3.64 -3.84
C THR A 24 -17.50 3.54 -2.85
N LEU A 25 -16.28 3.39 -3.36
CA LEU A 25 -15.12 3.31 -2.50
C LEU A 25 -14.89 4.63 -1.75
N ALA A 26 -15.02 5.76 -2.44
CA ALA A 26 -14.85 7.07 -1.81
C ALA A 26 -15.81 7.24 -0.64
N LYS A 27 -17.05 6.82 -0.82
CA LYS A 27 -18.07 6.90 0.22
C LYS A 27 -17.74 5.99 1.40
N LYS A 28 -17.32 4.75 1.11
CA LYS A 28 -16.94 3.81 2.17
C LYS A 28 -15.75 4.31 2.98
N ALA A 29 -14.79 4.88 2.30
CA ALA A 29 -13.56 5.37 2.93
C ALA A 29 -13.72 6.78 3.51
N ARG A 30 -14.84 7.44 3.23
CA ARG A 30 -15.10 8.80 3.69
C ARG A 30 -14.06 9.79 3.18
N VAL A 31 -13.71 9.65 1.92
CA VAL A 31 -12.81 10.60 1.25
C VAL A 31 -13.54 11.18 0.04
N GLY A 32 -13.07 12.32 -0.45
CA GLY A 32 -13.67 12.91 -1.63
C GLY A 32 -13.38 12.09 -2.87
N LEU A 33 -14.34 12.06 -3.79
CA LEU A 33 -14.17 11.36 -5.05
C LEU A 33 -12.97 11.90 -5.83
N SER A 34 -12.80 13.22 -5.85
CA SER A 34 -11.67 13.82 -6.56
C SER A 34 -10.33 13.42 -5.94
N THR A 35 -10.30 13.26 -4.62
CA THR A 35 -9.10 12.80 -3.92
C THR A 35 -8.76 11.38 -4.33
N LEU A 36 -9.76 10.50 -4.31
CA LEU A 36 -9.55 9.11 -4.70
C LEU A 36 -9.13 9.00 -6.15
N ASP A 37 -9.80 9.75 -7.02
CA ASP A 37 -9.48 9.76 -8.45
C ASP A 37 -8.03 10.19 -8.70
N ALA A 38 -7.61 11.28 -8.05
CA ALA A 38 -6.25 11.77 -8.19
C ALA A 38 -5.23 10.76 -7.67
N LEU A 39 -5.55 10.09 -6.56
CA LEU A 39 -4.69 9.07 -5.99
C LEU A 39 -4.51 7.90 -6.95
N GLU A 40 -5.61 7.39 -7.49
CA GLU A 40 -5.57 6.25 -8.40
C GLU A 40 -4.86 6.55 -9.71
N ASN A 41 -4.92 7.81 -10.16
CA ASN A 41 -4.31 8.23 -11.41
C ASN A 41 -2.90 8.80 -11.26
N GLY A 42 -2.35 8.71 -10.08
CA GLY A 42 -0.97 9.13 -9.85
C GLY A 42 -0.75 10.63 -9.83
N ARG A 43 -1.82 11.41 -9.65
CA ARG A 43 -1.71 12.87 -9.62
C ARG A 43 -1.57 13.44 -8.21
N MET A 44 -1.62 12.58 -7.19
CA MET A 44 -1.56 13.01 -5.80
C MET A 44 -0.12 12.92 -5.30
N GLY A 45 0.46 14.04 -4.90
CA GLY A 45 1.83 14.06 -4.37
C GLY A 45 1.91 13.67 -2.90
N GLU A 46 0.90 14.05 -2.13
CA GLU A 46 0.84 13.77 -0.70
C GLU A 46 -0.58 13.46 -0.29
N LEU A 47 -0.71 12.62 0.71
CA LEU A 47 -2.01 12.32 1.28
C LEU A 47 -1.80 11.90 2.73
N GLY A 48 -2.65 12.40 3.61
CA GLY A 48 -2.53 12.10 5.03
C GLY A 48 -2.68 10.61 5.33
N TYR A 49 -1.94 10.16 6.33
CA TYR A 49 -1.92 8.75 6.71
C TYR A 49 -3.32 8.22 7.03
N SER A 50 -4.12 9.00 7.76
CA SER A 50 -5.46 8.54 8.13
C SER A 50 -6.35 8.32 6.91
N LYS A 51 -6.22 9.15 5.89
CA LYS A 51 -6.99 8.96 4.67
C LYS A 51 -6.55 7.72 3.91
N ILE A 52 -5.24 7.48 3.87
CA ILE A 52 -4.71 6.28 3.23
C ILE A 52 -5.24 5.04 3.94
N THR A 53 -5.18 5.03 5.28
CA THR A 53 -5.62 3.86 6.03
C THR A 53 -7.12 3.61 5.91
N THR A 54 -7.94 4.65 5.82
CA THR A 54 -9.38 4.45 5.64
C THR A 54 -9.69 3.87 4.27
N ILE A 55 -8.96 4.29 3.24
CA ILE A 55 -9.13 3.72 1.90
C ILE A 55 -8.73 2.24 1.91
N LEU A 56 -7.57 1.94 2.49
CA LEU A 56 -7.10 0.56 2.55
C LEU A 56 -8.03 -0.34 3.36
N ALA A 57 -8.52 0.16 4.49
CA ALA A 57 -9.45 -0.59 5.32
C ALA A 57 -10.73 -0.91 4.55
N ALA A 58 -11.22 0.03 3.75
CA ALA A 58 -12.41 -0.19 2.95
C ALA A 58 -12.21 -1.28 1.90
N LEU A 59 -10.95 -1.54 1.54
CA LEU A 59 -10.60 -2.59 0.58
C LEU A 59 -10.14 -3.89 1.25
N GLY A 60 -10.15 -3.93 2.58
CA GLY A 60 -9.65 -5.09 3.31
C GLY A 60 -8.14 -5.18 3.35
N LEU A 61 -7.46 -4.07 3.16
CA LEU A 61 -6.01 -4.00 3.15
C LEU A 61 -5.50 -3.22 4.35
N GLU A 62 -4.21 -3.36 4.63
CA GLU A 62 -3.57 -2.58 5.67
C GLU A 62 -2.12 -2.30 5.30
N LEU A 63 -1.57 -1.25 5.89
CA LEU A 63 -0.15 -0.95 5.73
C LEU A 63 0.64 -1.71 6.77
N LYS A 64 1.76 -2.26 6.35
CA LYS A 64 2.68 -2.93 7.26
C LYS A 64 4.07 -2.35 7.10
N LEU A 65 4.76 -2.24 8.20
CA LEU A 65 6.15 -1.81 8.17
C LEU A 65 7.03 -3.00 7.84
N GLN A 66 7.96 -2.78 6.94
CA GLN A 66 8.92 -3.80 6.63
C GLN A 66 10.22 -3.13 6.24
N LYS A 67 11.29 -3.88 6.25
CA LYS A 67 12.60 -3.38 5.92
C LYS A 67 12.63 -2.89 4.48
N ALA A 68 13.12 -1.68 4.28
CA ALA A 68 13.22 -1.12 2.95
C ALA A 68 14.35 -1.80 2.18
N SER A 69 14.17 -1.89 0.86
CA SER A 69 15.19 -2.43 -0.02
C SER A 69 15.43 -1.44 -1.14
N ALA A 70 16.68 -1.03 -1.34
CA ALA A 70 17.02 -0.10 -2.40
C ALA A 70 17.03 -0.77 -3.76
N ARG A 71 17.07 -2.08 -3.77
CA ARG A 71 17.08 -2.85 -5.00
C ARG A 71 16.42 -4.19 -4.76
N ARG A 72 16.19 -4.87 -5.86
CA ARG A 72 15.60 -6.19 -5.79
C ARG A 72 16.58 -7.16 -5.13
N PRO A 73 16.16 -7.88 -4.08
CA PRO A 73 17.06 -8.82 -3.41
C PRO A 73 17.47 -9.97 -4.30
N THR A 74 18.69 -10.44 -4.11
CA THR A 74 19.15 -11.65 -4.76
C THR A 74 18.62 -12.87 -4.00
N LEU A 75 18.75 -14.02 -4.60
CA LEU A 75 18.35 -15.26 -3.95
C LEU A 75 19.12 -15.46 -2.64
N GLU A 76 20.41 -15.17 -2.65
CA GLU A 76 21.24 -15.30 -1.45
C GLU A 76 20.76 -14.38 -0.34
N GLU A 77 20.41 -13.15 -0.68
CA GLU A 77 19.92 -12.20 0.31
C GLU A 77 18.61 -12.67 0.92
N LEU A 78 17.75 -13.24 0.12
CA LEU A 78 16.48 -13.76 0.61
C LEU A 78 16.69 -14.93 1.56
N MET A 79 17.66 -15.78 1.25
CA MET A 79 17.98 -16.90 2.11
C MET A 79 18.59 -16.45 3.43
N GLU A 80 19.43 -15.44 3.40
CA GLU A 80 20.03 -14.90 4.61
C GLU A 80 18.95 -14.24 5.50
N GLU A 81 18.04 -13.51 4.89
CA GLU A 81 16.96 -12.90 5.65
C GLU A 81 16.10 -13.94 6.33
N GLY A 82 15.83 -15.04 5.65
CA GLY A 82 15.10 -16.14 6.23
C GLY A 82 15.75 -16.71 7.45
N ARG A 83 17.07 -16.78 7.42
CA ARG A 83 17.83 -17.29 8.58
C ARG A 83 17.86 -16.28 9.72
N ASP A 84 18.03 -15.02 9.38
CA ASP A 84 18.07 -13.96 10.39
C ASP A 84 16.74 -13.83 11.10
N ASP A 85 15.65 -13.99 10.40
CA ASP A 85 14.34 -13.93 10.99
C ASP A 85 14.12 -14.93 12.08
N GLN A 86 14.88 -15.98 12.07
CA GLN A 86 14.79 -16.99 13.09
C GLN A 86 15.52 -16.61 14.34
N SER A 87 16.48 -15.75 14.21
CA SER A 87 17.25 -15.30 15.32
C SER A 87 16.69 -14.08 15.96
N LEU A 88 16.28 -13.28 15.28
CA LEU A 88 16.01 -12.02 15.53
C LEU A 88 15.09 -11.52 16.31
N ASP A 89 15.94 -11.81 15.80
CA ASP A 89 15.91 -11.65 15.92
C ASP A 89 16.10 -11.17 16.39
N ARG A 90 16.72 -11.09 16.31
CA ARG A 90 17.40 -11.03 16.19
C ARG A 90 17.37 -10.12 16.48
N ARG A 91 17.84 -9.96 16.21
CA ARG A 91 18.04 -9.56 15.90
C ARG A 91 17.51 -8.84 16.22
N ARG A 92 17.73 -8.72 16.14
CA ARG A 92 17.49 -8.59 15.89
C ARG A 92 17.27 -8.45 16.13
#